data_61c76c8b6150621733dfc44283148f59
#
_entry.id   61c76c8b6150621733dfc44283148f59
#
_cell.length_a   1.000
_cell.length_b   1.000
_cell.length_c   1.000
_cell.angle_alpha   90.00
_cell.angle_beta   90.00
_cell.angle_gamma   90.00
#
_symmetry.space_group_name_H-M   'P 1'
#
loop_
_entity.id
_entity.type
_entity.pdbx_description
1 polymer ?
#
loop_
_entity_poly.entity_id
_entity_poly.type
_entity_poly.pdbx_seq_one_letter_code
_entity_poly.pdbx_strand_id
1 'polypeptide(L)'
;MTITERLLKDTESIWAEYHQHPFVQGIADGTLDKEKFKYYMIQDYLYLLDYTKVFAIGVAKAKDMEFMKRFANSTHAILDGEMDIHRSYMARLGITPEEAEHTKQALDNLSYTSYMLRVAYEEGQAEVAASILSCALSYEAIARQIVAEHPEADKHPFYGEWVSGYVSDSYHEENESLVVLVDRLAADYNEAQLAHLSEIFTACSRYEKAFWDMAWEM
;
A
#
# COMPACT_ATOMS: atom_id res chain seq x y z
N MET A 1 22.66 -9.67 0.73
CA MET A 1 21.58 -8.76 0.31
C MET A 1 20.39 -9.63 0.00
N THR A 2 19.32 -9.50 0.77
CA THR A 2 18.06 -10.22 0.51
C THR A 2 17.39 -9.66 -0.75
N ILE A 3 16.32 -10.33 -1.24
CA ILE A 3 15.58 -9.76 -2.37
C ILE A 3 14.89 -8.45 -1.96
N THR A 4 14.31 -8.39 -0.78
CA THR A 4 13.66 -7.16 -0.30
C THR A 4 14.64 -5.98 -0.19
N GLU A 5 15.87 -6.19 0.33
CA GLU A 5 16.91 -5.15 0.33
C GLU A 5 17.25 -4.67 -1.09
N ARG A 6 17.24 -5.57 -2.08
CA ARG A 6 17.43 -5.21 -3.49
C ARG A 6 16.26 -4.39 -4.03
N LEU A 7 15.02 -4.81 -3.77
CA LEU A 7 13.82 -4.10 -4.22
C LEU A 7 13.80 -2.65 -3.71
N LEU A 8 14.09 -2.46 -2.42
CA LEU A 8 14.17 -1.14 -1.79
C LEU A 8 15.28 -0.28 -2.39
N LYS A 9 16.45 -0.86 -2.63
CA LYS A 9 17.57 -0.16 -3.26
C LYS A 9 17.26 0.28 -4.70
N ASP A 10 16.62 -0.59 -5.47
CA ASP A 10 16.29 -0.32 -6.87
C ASP A 10 15.21 0.78 -7.02
N THR A 11 14.44 1.03 -5.96
CA THR A 11 13.37 2.03 -5.92
C THR A 11 13.66 3.26 -5.04
N GLU A 12 14.84 3.35 -4.44
CA GLU A 12 15.23 4.41 -3.50
C GLU A 12 14.92 5.84 -4.04
N SER A 13 15.22 6.09 -5.31
CA SER A 13 14.96 7.39 -5.93
C SER A 13 13.48 7.72 -6.07
N ILE A 14 12.63 6.69 -6.34
CA ILE A 14 11.18 6.87 -6.45
C ILE A 14 10.59 7.15 -5.06
N TRP A 15 11.02 6.42 -4.05
CA TRP A 15 10.54 6.58 -2.68
C TRP A 15 10.97 7.91 -2.05
N ALA A 16 12.15 8.43 -2.43
CA ALA A 16 12.55 9.78 -2.04
C ALA A 16 11.57 10.87 -2.54
N GLU A 17 10.91 10.65 -3.68
CA GLU A 17 9.90 11.57 -4.20
C GLU A 17 8.60 11.53 -3.37
N TYR A 18 8.23 10.38 -2.75
CA TYR A 18 7.05 10.29 -1.89
C TYR A 18 7.16 11.22 -0.69
N HIS A 19 8.33 11.23 -0.04
CA HIS A 19 8.57 12.05 1.14
C HIS A 19 8.50 13.55 0.86
N GLN A 20 8.83 13.96 -0.36
CA GLN A 20 8.77 15.37 -0.79
C GLN A 20 7.44 15.73 -1.45
N HIS A 21 6.54 14.75 -1.62
CA HIS A 21 5.29 14.98 -2.30
C HIS A 21 4.39 15.95 -1.51
N PRO A 22 3.79 16.99 -2.16
CA PRO A 22 3.02 18.00 -1.43
C PRO A 22 1.80 17.47 -0.71
N PHE A 23 1.20 16.38 -1.17
CA PHE A 23 0.13 15.70 -0.45
C PHE A 23 0.63 15.12 0.87
N VAL A 24 1.76 14.41 0.86
CA VAL A 24 2.39 13.80 2.04
C VAL A 24 2.86 14.89 3.02
N GLN A 25 3.50 15.94 2.51
CA GLN A 25 3.93 17.07 3.33
C GLN A 25 2.74 17.80 3.97
N GLY A 26 1.64 17.95 3.24
CA GLY A 26 0.42 18.54 3.79
C GLY A 26 -0.24 17.70 4.91
N ILE A 27 -0.10 16.37 4.89
CA ILE A 27 -0.46 15.51 6.03
C ILE A 27 0.49 15.77 7.20
N ALA A 28 1.81 15.80 6.94
CA ALA A 28 2.85 15.93 7.94
C ALA A 28 2.73 17.21 8.77
N ASP A 29 2.45 18.34 8.11
CA ASP A 29 2.32 19.67 8.75
C ASP A 29 0.86 20.05 9.06
N GLY A 30 -0.10 19.21 8.70
CA GLY A 30 -1.53 19.41 8.98
C GLY A 30 -2.23 20.42 8.05
N THR A 31 -1.60 20.82 6.94
CA THR A 31 -2.12 21.85 6.03
C THR A 31 -2.82 21.32 4.79
N LEU A 32 -2.81 20.01 4.56
CA LEU A 32 -3.46 19.40 3.41
C LEU A 32 -4.93 19.84 3.30
N ASP A 33 -5.36 20.17 2.09
CA ASP A 33 -6.76 20.45 1.83
C ASP A 33 -7.63 19.21 2.11
N LYS A 34 -8.70 19.40 2.89
CA LYS A 34 -9.59 18.31 3.29
C LYS A 34 -10.35 17.71 2.10
N GLU A 35 -10.62 18.48 1.05
CA GLU A 35 -11.26 17.95 -0.16
C GLU A 35 -10.30 17.02 -0.92
N LYS A 36 -8.99 17.34 -0.95
CA LYS A 36 -7.96 16.43 -1.49
C LYS A 36 -7.85 15.15 -0.67
N PHE A 37 -7.88 15.27 0.66
CA PHE A 37 -7.87 14.10 1.53
C PHE A 37 -9.16 13.28 1.40
N LYS A 38 -10.32 13.94 1.24
CA LYS A 38 -11.61 13.28 0.98
C LYS A 38 -11.56 12.48 -0.33
N TYR A 39 -11.05 13.06 -1.39
CA TYR A 39 -10.89 12.38 -2.67
C TYR A 39 -9.94 11.18 -2.56
N TYR A 40 -8.78 11.37 -1.91
CA TYR A 40 -7.84 10.30 -1.60
C TYR A 40 -8.55 9.14 -0.88
N MET A 41 -9.29 9.41 0.20
CA MET A 41 -9.96 8.37 0.99
C MET A 41 -10.98 7.55 0.18
N ILE A 42 -11.69 8.18 -0.75
CA ILE A 42 -12.61 7.48 -1.65
C ILE A 42 -11.84 6.60 -2.64
N GLN A 43 -10.80 7.14 -3.26
CA GLN A 43 -10.00 6.39 -4.22
C GLN A 43 -9.24 5.25 -3.56
N ASP A 44 -8.76 5.46 -2.34
CA ASP A 44 -8.04 4.46 -1.57
C ASP A 44 -8.98 3.34 -1.09
N TYR A 45 -10.21 3.68 -0.68
CA TYR A 45 -11.24 2.67 -0.40
C TYR A 45 -11.49 1.76 -1.62
N LEU A 46 -11.59 2.33 -2.83
CA LEU A 46 -11.76 1.57 -4.07
C LEU A 46 -10.51 0.74 -4.40
N TYR A 47 -9.32 1.27 -4.15
CA TYR A 47 -8.05 0.56 -4.28
C TYR A 47 -8.02 -0.68 -3.36
N LEU A 48 -8.37 -0.53 -2.10
CA LEU A 48 -8.35 -1.61 -1.11
C LEU A 48 -9.30 -2.76 -1.46
N LEU A 49 -10.42 -2.49 -2.15
CA LEU A 49 -11.31 -3.55 -2.65
C LEU A 49 -10.60 -4.44 -3.68
N ASP A 50 -9.82 -3.86 -4.59
CA ASP A 50 -9.06 -4.62 -5.58
C ASP A 50 -7.79 -5.23 -4.98
N TYR A 51 -7.12 -4.50 -4.09
CA TYR A 51 -5.96 -4.97 -3.33
C TYR A 51 -6.27 -6.24 -2.54
N THR A 52 -7.41 -6.27 -1.87
CA THR A 52 -7.93 -7.48 -1.19
C THR A 52 -8.05 -8.67 -2.14
N LYS A 53 -8.50 -8.45 -3.37
CA LYS A 53 -8.59 -9.54 -4.38
C LYS A 53 -7.22 -10.08 -4.77
N VAL A 54 -6.19 -9.23 -4.82
CA VAL A 54 -4.80 -9.67 -5.06
C VAL A 54 -4.34 -10.64 -3.97
N PHE A 55 -4.59 -10.32 -2.69
CA PHE A 55 -4.29 -11.24 -1.58
C PHE A 55 -5.09 -12.54 -1.66
N ALA A 56 -6.37 -12.48 -2.00
CA ALA A 56 -7.21 -13.66 -2.15
C ALA A 56 -6.70 -14.59 -3.28
N ILE A 57 -6.21 -14.03 -4.39
CA ILE A 57 -5.54 -14.80 -5.43
C ILE A 57 -4.22 -15.38 -4.91
N GLY A 58 -3.47 -14.65 -4.08
CA GLY A 58 -2.30 -15.17 -3.36
C GLY A 58 -2.63 -16.40 -2.53
N VAL A 59 -3.75 -16.41 -1.80
CA VAL A 59 -4.26 -17.60 -1.08
C VAL A 59 -4.46 -18.78 -2.05
N ALA A 60 -5.11 -18.53 -3.19
CA ALA A 60 -5.39 -19.58 -4.18
C ALA A 60 -4.11 -20.12 -4.86
N LYS A 61 -3.07 -19.29 -4.97
CA LYS A 61 -1.78 -19.68 -5.58
C LYS A 61 -0.78 -20.27 -4.59
N ALA A 62 -1.00 -20.12 -3.28
CA ALA A 62 -0.09 -20.62 -2.26
C ALA A 62 0.05 -22.15 -2.35
N LYS A 63 1.31 -22.63 -2.37
CA LYS A 63 1.65 -24.05 -2.53
C LYS A 63 1.71 -24.80 -1.20
N ASP A 64 1.77 -24.06 -0.09
CA ASP A 64 1.81 -24.63 1.24
C ASP A 64 0.88 -23.90 2.22
N MET A 65 0.60 -24.54 3.34
CA MET A 65 -0.34 -24.05 4.35
C MET A 65 0.14 -22.77 5.04
N GLU A 66 1.44 -22.59 5.18
CA GLU A 66 1.99 -21.40 5.85
C GLU A 66 1.72 -20.15 5.01
N PHE A 67 2.07 -20.19 3.73
CA PHE A 67 1.85 -19.05 2.81
C PHE A 67 0.36 -18.80 2.57
N MET A 68 -0.44 -19.88 2.47
CA MET A 68 -1.91 -19.76 2.37
C MET A 68 -2.48 -19.00 3.57
N LYS A 69 -2.05 -19.33 4.79
CA LYS A 69 -2.49 -18.63 6.01
C LYS A 69 -2.04 -17.18 6.04
N ARG A 70 -0.80 -16.88 5.60
CA ARG A 70 -0.29 -15.49 5.56
C ARG A 70 -1.15 -14.62 4.66
N PHE A 71 -1.38 -15.02 3.41
CA PHE A 71 -2.25 -14.28 2.50
C PHE A 71 -3.69 -14.16 3.03
N ALA A 72 -4.23 -15.20 3.65
CA ALA A 72 -5.57 -15.16 4.24
C ALA A 72 -5.64 -14.17 5.43
N ASN A 73 -4.64 -14.18 6.32
CA ASN A 73 -4.58 -13.26 7.44
C ASN A 73 -4.50 -11.79 6.97
N SER A 74 -3.65 -11.50 5.99
CA SER A 74 -3.57 -10.16 5.41
C SER A 74 -4.87 -9.73 4.73
N THR A 75 -5.59 -10.68 4.07
CA THR A 75 -6.94 -10.42 3.55
C THR A 75 -7.89 -9.96 4.66
N HIS A 76 -7.88 -10.63 5.81
CA HIS A 76 -8.67 -10.25 6.98
C HIS A 76 -8.22 -8.91 7.57
N ALA A 77 -6.91 -8.68 7.70
CA ALA A 77 -6.37 -7.43 8.23
C ALA A 77 -6.83 -6.21 7.42
N ILE A 78 -6.90 -6.33 6.10
CA ILE A 78 -7.44 -5.27 5.24
C ILE A 78 -8.95 -5.08 5.48
N LEU A 79 -9.74 -6.15 5.38
CA LEU A 79 -11.21 -6.07 5.42
C LEU A 79 -11.74 -5.64 6.78
N ASP A 80 -11.11 -6.11 7.87
CA ASP A 80 -11.57 -5.89 9.24
C ASP A 80 -10.81 -4.79 9.97
N GLY A 81 -9.60 -4.41 9.49
CA GLY A 81 -8.75 -3.40 10.11
C GLY A 81 -8.64 -2.11 9.30
N GLU A 82 -7.93 -2.15 8.18
CA GLU A 82 -7.65 -0.95 7.38
C GLU A 82 -8.94 -0.32 6.83
N MET A 83 -9.89 -1.13 6.39
CA MET A 83 -11.20 -0.66 5.95
C MET A 83 -12.03 0.01 7.06
N ASP A 84 -11.83 -0.34 8.33
CA ASP A 84 -12.51 0.33 9.45
C ASP A 84 -11.94 1.74 9.69
N ILE A 85 -10.64 1.94 9.51
CA ILE A 85 -10.02 3.28 9.52
C ILE A 85 -10.63 4.13 8.41
N HIS A 86 -10.72 3.59 7.20
CA HIS A 86 -11.34 4.28 6.06
C HIS A 86 -12.80 4.65 6.35
N ARG A 87 -13.60 3.73 6.88
CA ARG A 87 -15.00 4.00 7.27
C ARG A 87 -15.09 5.09 8.33
N SER A 88 -14.19 5.11 9.31
CA SER A 88 -14.11 6.16 10.34
C SER A 88 -13.88 7.53 9.71
N TYR A 89 -12.89 7.66 8.81
CA TYR A 89 -12.64 8.91 8.09
C TYR A 89 -13.79 9.29 7.18
N MET A 90 -14.34 8.36 6.41
CA MET A 90 -15.47 8.60 5.52
C MET A 90 -16.68 9.16 6.31
N ALA A 91 -16.99 8.58 7.46
CA ALA A 91 -18.07 9.08 8.32
C ALA A 91 -17.83 10.53 8.78
N ARG A 92 -16.60 10.89 9.17
CA ARG A 92 -16.24 12.26 9.57
C ARG A 92 -16.25 13.26 8.41
N LEU A 93 -16.00 12.77 7.20
CA LEU A 93 -16.02 13.56 5.96
C LEU A 93 -17.41 13.62 5.32
N GLY A 94 -18.41 12.96 5.92
CA GLY A 94 -19.77 12.89 5.39
C GLY A 94 -19.91 12.04 4.12
N ILE A 95 -18.99 11.10 3.89
CA ILE A 95 -19.03 10.15 2.78
C ILE A 95 -19.80 8.92 3.23
N THR A 96 -20.82 8.53 2.48
CA THR A 96 -21.50 7.24 2.72
C THR A 96 -20.79 6.10 2.00
N PRO A 97 -20.88 4.85 2.51
CA PRO A 97 -20.35 3.69 1.78
C PRO A 97 -20.92 3.59 0.35
N GLU A 98 -22.21 3.90 0.20
CA GLU A 98 -22.86 3.90 -1.12
C GLU A 98 -22.25 4.94 -2.06
N GLU A 99 -21.93 6.16 -1.59
CA GLU A 99 -21.23 7.18 -2.37
C GLU A 99 -19.84 6.70 -2.81
N ALA A 100 -19.08 6.10 -1.89
CA ALA A 100 -17.75 5.57 -2.20
C ALA A 100 -17.81 4.44 -3.24
N GLU A 101 -18.70 3.46 -3.05
CA GLU A 101 -18.82 2.30 -3.95
C GLU A 101 -19.34 2.66 -5.35
N HIS A 102 -20.12 3.73 -5.50
CA HIS A 102 -20.62 4.23 -6.77
C HIS A 102 -19.71 5.28 -7.43
N THR A 103 -18.67 5.72 -6.71
CA THR A 103 -17.69 6.65 -7.28
C THR A 103 -16.84 5.94 -8.33
N LYS A 104 -16.62 6.61 -9.44
CA LYS A 104 -15.76 6.06 -10.49
C LYS A 104 -14.31 6.06 -10.03
N GLN A 105 -13.67 4.91 -10.13
CA GLN A 105 -12.23 4.78 -9.91
C GLN A 105 -11.47 5.65 -10.91
N ALA A 106 -10.51 6.44 -10.44
CA ALA A 106 -9.65 7.26 -11.29
C ALA A 106 -8.75 6.36 -12.16
N LEU A 107 -8.30 6.87 -13.31
CA LEU A 107 -7.52 6.06 -14.26
C LEU A 107 -6.20 5.57 -13.66
N ASP A 108 -5.53 6.38 -12.86
CA ASP A 108 -4.28 5.99 -12.21
C ASP A 108 -4.50 4.86 -11.20
N ASN A 109 -5.54 4.96 -10.38
CA ASN A 109 -5.97 3.91 -9.47
C ASN A 109 -6.35 2.63 -10.22
N LEU A 110 -7.22 2.74 -11.25
CA LEU A 110 -7.63 1.60 -12.08
C LEU A 110 -6.42 0.95 -12.79
N SER A 111 -5.47 1.73 -13.26
CA SER A 111 -4.26 1.22 -13.90
C SER A 111 -3.38 0.45 -12.91
N TYR A 112 -3.22 0.99 -11.70
CA TYR A 112 -2.46 0.35 -10.63
C TYR A 112 -3.09 -0.99 -10.22
N THR A 113 -4.36 -0.99 -9.87
CA THR A 113 -5.05 -2.22 -9.43
C THR A 113 -5.14 -3.25 -10.56
N SER A 114 -5.34 -2.82 -11.81
CA SER A 114 -5.33 -3.71 -12.98
C SER A 114 -3.96 -4.35 -13.20
N TYR A 115 -2.86 -3.60 -12.98
CA TYR A 115 -1.52 -4.14 -13.06
C TYR A 115 -1.28 -5.24 -12.00
N MET A 116 -1.64 -4.97 -10.75
CA MET A 116 -1.49 -5.94 -9.65
C MET A 116 -2.34 -7.19 -9.88
N LEU A 117 -3.60 -7.02 -10.31
CA LEU A 117 -4.50 -8.13 -10.65
C LEU A 117 -3.95 -8.95 -11.82
N ARG A 118 -3.39 -8.31 -12.86
CA ARG A 118 -2.72 -9.01 -13.96
C ARG A 118 -1.57 -9.87 -13.44
N VAL A 119 -0.67 -9.29 -12.64
CA VAL A 119 0.42 -10.05 -12.00
C VAL A 119 -0.16 -11.21 -11.18
N ALA A 120 -1.20 -10.96 -10.39
CA ALA A 120 -1.83 -11.99 -9.56
C ALA A 120 -2.42 -13.13 -10.38
N TYR A 121 -3.02 -12.88 -11.54
CA TYR A 121 -3.59 -13.93 -12.38
C TYR A 121 -2.55 -14.67 -13.21
N GLU A 122 -1.59 -13.97 -13.79
CA GLU A 122 -0.67 -14.53 -14.78
C GLU A 122 0.57 -15.18 -14.15
N GLU A 123 1.01 -14.71 -12.95
CA GLU A 123 2.31 -15.07 -12.41
C GLU A 123 2.24 -15.92 -11.13
N GLY A 124 3.37 -16.13 -10.48
CA GLY A 124 3.52 -16.98 -9.30
C GLY A 124 3.26 -16.23 -7.98
N GLN A 125 3.38 -16.97 -6.89
CA GLN A 125 3.13 -16.43 -5.55
C GLN A 125 4.18 -15.39 -5.10
N ALA A 126 5.43 -15.49 -5.57
CA ALA A 126 6.47 -14.53 -5.25
C ALA A 126 6.23 -13.18 -5.93
N GLU A 127 5.78 -13.22 -7.19
CA GLU A 127 5.43 -12.05 -7.99
C GLU A 127 4.19 -11.34 -7.41
N VAL A 128 3.19 -12.11 -6.96
CA VAL A 128 2.03 -11.57 -6.22
C VAL A 128 2.51 -10.86 -4.95
N ALA A 129 3.35 -11.52 -4.15
CA ALA A 129 3.85 -10.94 -2.91
C ALA A 129 4.71 -9.68 -3.17
N ALA A 130 5.54 -9.65 -4.22
CA ALA A 130 6.32 -8.48 -4.61
C ALA A 130 5.43 -7.29 -5.05
N SER A 131 4.31 -7.56 -5.74
CA SER A 131 3.37 -6.50 -6.15
C SER A 131 2.64 -5.87 -4.97
N ILE A 132 2.37 -6.64 -3.92
CA ILE A 132 1.74 -6.19 -2.67
C ILE A 132 2.72 -5.37 -1.82
N LEU A 133 3.96 -5.84 -1.73
CA LEU A 133 4.97 -5.33 -0.79
C LEU A 133 5.29 -3.85 -1.00
N SER A 134 5.20 -3.34 -2.24
CA SER A 134 5.49 -1.93 -2.54
C SER A 134 4.56 -0.98 -1.79
N CYS A 135 3.25 -1.22 -1.84
CA CYS A 135 2.26 -0.43 -1.11
C CYS A 135 2.49 -0.55 0.41
N ALA A 136 2.52 -1.78 0.92
CA ALA A 136 2.62 -2.03 2.35
C ALA A 136 3.83 -1.33 3.01
N LEU A 137 5.01 -1.45 2.41
CA LEU A 137 6.23 -0.85 2.96
C LEU A 137 6.29 0.68 2.75
N SER A 138 5.74 1.20 1.65
CA SER A 138 5.83 2.63 1.36
C SER A 138 5.02 3.47 2.34
N TYR A 139 3.84 3.04 2.73
CA TYR A 139 3.02 3.73 3.73
C TYR A 139 3.69 3.78 5.10
N GLU A 140 4.29 2.68 5.54
CA GLU A 140 5.08 2.67 6.77
C GLU A 140 6.29 3.62 6.69
N ALA A 141 7.05 3.58 5.59
CA ALA A 141 8.21 4.42 5.40
C ALA A 141 7.83 5.92 5.42
N ILE A 142 6.75 6.29 4.73
CA ILE A 142 6.20 7.65 4.72
C ILE A 142 5.81 8.07 6.15
N ALA A 143 4.99 7.28 6.83
CA ALA A 143 4.50 7.63 8.16
C ALA A 143 5.62 7.71 9.21
N ARG A 144 6.60 6.80 9.17
CA ARG A 144 7.78 6.87 10.04
C ARG A 144 8.62 8.12 9.79
N GLN A 145 8.79 8.52 8.53
CA GLN A 145 9.50 9.77 8.23
C GLN A 145 8.71 11.00 8.71
N ILE A 146 7.39 11.01 8.50
CA ILE A 146 6.53 12.09 9.01
C ILE A 146 6.73 12.26 10.52
N VAL A 147 6.66 11.18 11.30
CA VAL A 147 6.84 11.25 12.77
C VAL A 147 8.27 11.65 13.16
N ALA A 148 9.28 11.24 12.38
CA ALA A 148 10.66 11.63 12.64
C ALA A 148 10.91 13.14 12.43
N GLU A 149 10.28 13.73 11.42
CA GLU A 149 10.41 15.16 11.07
C GLU A 149 9.40 16.04 11.82
N HIS A 150 8.20 15.50 12.10
CA HIS A 150 7.08 16.16 12.77
C HIS A 150 6.54 15.30 13.94
N PRO A 151 7.20 15.29 15.10
CA PRO A 151 6.90 14.39 16.23
C PRO A 151 5.47 14.48 16.81
N GLU A 152 4.72 15.52 16.47
CA GLU A 152 3.31 15.69 16.90
C GLU A 152 2.30 15.37 15.78
N ALA A 153 2.77 14.93 14.60
CA ALA A 153 1.88 14.65 13.46
C ALA A 153 0.89 13.53 13.76
N ASP A 154 1.30 12.52 14.52
CA ASP A 154 0.44 11.42 15.00
C ASP A 154 -0.68 11.85 15.95
N LYS A 155 -0.57 13.06 16.55
CA LYS A 155 -1.56 13.65 17.44
C LYS A 155 -2.43 14.71 16.75
N HIS A 156 -2.21 14.97 15.47
CA HIS A 156 -3.01 15.95 14.74
C HIS A 156 -4.49 15.56 14.78
N PRO A 157 -5.42 16.47 15.12
CA PRO A 157 -6.82 16.13 15.39
C PRO A 157 -7.58 15.56 14.19
N PHE A 158 -7.06 15.74 12.98
CA PHE A 158 -7.67 15.23 11.76
C PHE A 158 -6.80 14.17 11.07
N TYR A 159 -5.51 14.40 10.82
CA TYR A 159 -4.63 13.47 10.10
C TYR A 159 -3.89 12.49 11.02
N GLY A 160 -3.89 12.71 12.33
CA GLY A 160 -3.11 11.92 13.27
C GLY A 160 -3.48 10.43 13.29
N GLU A 161 -4.76 10.09 13.09
CA GLU A 161 -5.20 8.69 13.01
C GLU A 161 -4.59 7.97 11.79
N TRP A 162 -4.49 8.63 10.64
CA TRP A 162 -3.82 8.11 9.45
C TRP A 162 -2.33 7.83 9.75
N VAL A 163 -1.62 8.82 10.31
CA VAL A 163 -0.20 8.68 10.67
C VAL A 163 -0.01 7.57 11.71
N SER A 164 -0.82 7.58 12.79
CA SER A 164 -0.74 6.58 13.88
C SER A 164 -1.00 5.16 13.37
N GLY A 165 -1.92 4.99 12.42
CA GLY A 165 -2.22 3.69 11.83
C GLY A 165 -1.00 3.06 11.18
N TYR A 166 -0.29 3.82 10.35
CA TYR A 166 0.85 3.32 9.58
C TYR A 166 2.19 3.27 10.35
N VAL A 167 2.30 3.91 11.53
CA VAL A 167 3.46 3.73 12.43
C VAL A 167 3.21 2.72 13.56
N SER A 168 2.03 2.11 13.61
CA SER A 168 1.67 1.16 14.66
C SER A 168 2.53 -0.10 14.63
N ASP A 169 2.77 -0.68 15.80
CA ASP A 169 3.51 -1.94 15.91
C ASP A 169 2.83 -3.07 15.12
N SER A 170 1.50 -3.10 15.11
CA SER A 170 0.74 -4.11 14.36
C SER A 170 0.95 -3.99 12.84
N TYR A 171 1.00 -2.77 12.29
CA TYR A 171 1.27 -2.56 10.87
C TYR A 171 2.72 -2.95 10.52
N HIS A 172 3.66 -2.63 11.39
CA HIS A 172 5.06 -3.04 11.25
C HIS A 172 5.22 -4.57 11.26
N GLU A 173 4.60 -5.27 12.21
CA GLU A 173 4.65 -6.73 12.31
C GLU A 173 4.07 -7.41 11.05
N GLU A 174 2.99 -6.86 10.49
CA GLU A 174 2.42 -7.31 9.22
C GLU A 174 3.42 -7.13 8.06
N ASN A 175 4.04 -5.97 7.95
CA ASN A 175 5.05 -5.68 6.94
C ASN A 175 6.26 -6.60 7.04
N GLU A 176 6.80 -6.80 8.24
CA GLU A 176 7.88 -7.76 8.48
C GLU A 176 7.49 -9.18 8.05
N SER A 177 6.23 -9.56 8.30
CA SER A 177 5.71 -10.85 7.83
C SER A 177 5.69 -10.96 6.30
N LEU A 178 5.34 -9.87 5.59
CA LEU A 178 5.38 -9.83 4.12
C LEU A 178 6.83 -9.83 3.58
N VAL A 179 7.75 -9.12 4.23
CA VAL A 179 9.19 -9.15 3.90
C VAL A 179 9.73 -10.58 3.98
N VAL A 180 9.49 -11.25 5.11
CA VAL A 180 9.90 -12.65 5.30
C VAL A 180 9.26 -13.56 4.24
N LEU A 181 8.01 -13.31 3.87
CA LEU A 181 7.31 -14.06 2.83
C LEU A 181 8.03 -13.91 1.47
N VAL A 182 8.29 -12.69 1.04
CA VAL A 182 8.95 -12.40 -0.26
C VAL A 182 10.36 -12.99 -0.29
N ASP A 183 11.16 -12.76 0.74
CA ASP A 183 12.53 -13.27 0.83
C ASP A 183 12.58 -14.82 0.79
N ARG A 184 11.65 -15.50 1.43
CA ARG A 184 11.55 -16.98 1.39
C ARG A 184 11.08 -17.51 0.04
N LEU A 185 10.08 -16.87 -0.58
CA LEU A 185 9.56 -17.28 -1.88
C LEU A 185 10.60 -17.12 -2.99
N ALA A 186 11.47 -16.14 -2.87
CA ALA A 186 12.53 -15.85 -3.85
C ALA A 186 13.89 -16.53 -3.54
N ALA A 187 13.99 -17.30 -2.45
CA ALA A 187 15.27 -17.83 -1.98
C ALA A 187 16.04 -18.67 -3.04
N ASP A 188 15.30 -19.40 -3.87
CA ASP A 188 15.87 -20.25 -4.91
C ASP A 188 15.78 -19.63 -6.33
N TYR A 189 15.42 -18.34 -6.42
CA TYR A 189 15.29 -17.64 -7.70
C TYR A 189 16.66 -17.33 -8.32
N ASN A 190 16.76 -17.54 -9.64
CA ASN A 190 17.92 -17.11 -10.40
C ASN A 190 17.87 -15.59 -10.67
N GLU A 191 18.97 -15.03 -11.19
CA GLU A 191 19.11 -13.59 -11.40
C GLU A 191 18.01 -13.00 -12.32
N ALA A 192 17.56 -13.73 -13.33
CA ALA A 192 16.49 -13.26 -14.22
C ALA A 192 15.14 -13.16 -13.48
N GLN A 193 14.85 -14.12 -12.60
CA GLN A 193 13.65 -14.10 -11.78
C GLN A 193 13.70 -12.99 -10.71
N LEU A 194 14.88 -12.79 -10.09
CA LEU A 194 15.07 -11.69 -9.13
C LEU A 194 14.93 -10.32 -9.80
N ALA A 195 15.48 -10.17 -11.03
CA ALA A 195 15.30 -8.95 -11.81
C ALA A 195 13.83 -8.70 -12.16
N HIS A 196 13.07 -9.75 -12.47
CA HIS A 196 11.63 -9.63 -12.75
C HIS A 196 10.83 -9.21 -11.51
N LEU A 197 11.15 -9.71 -10.31
CA LEU A 197 10.54 -9.21 -9.08
C LEU A 197 10.84 -7.71 -8.85
N SER A 198 12.08 -7.28 -9.16
CA SER A 198 12.45 -5.86 -9.09
C SER A 198 11.67 -5.00 -10.10
N GLU A 199 11.43 -5.49 -11.32
CA GLU A 199 10.58 -4.80 -12.29
C GLU A 199 9.14 -4.64 -11.80
N ILE A 200 8.54 -5.68 -11.19
CA ILE A 200 7.18 -5.63 -10.63
C ILE A 200 7.12 -4.62 -9.50
N PHE A 201 8.04 -4.70 -8.55
CA PHE A 201 8.08 -3.80 -7.39
C PHE A 201 8.30 -2.34 -7.81
N THR A 202 9.20 -2.12 -8.78
CA THR A 202 9.45 -0.79 -9.35
C THR A 202 8.21 -0.24 -10.06
N ALA A 203 7.50 -1.07 -10.81
CA ALA A 203 6.26 -0.65 -11.47
C ALA A 203 5.19 -0.26 -10.43
N CYS A 204 4.99 -1.07 -9.38
CA CYS A 204 4.07 -0.76 -8.29
C CYS A 204 4.49 0.53 -7.57
N SER A 205 5.79 0.74 -7.31
CA SER A 205 6.28 1.99 -6.72
C SER A 205 5.98 3.22 -7.59
N ARG A 206 6.07 3.11 -8.91
CA ARG A 206 5.69 4.21 -9.81
C ARG A 206 4.18 4.46 -9.81
N TYR A 207 3.37 3.42 -9.74
CA TYR A 207 1.92 3.57 -9.61
C TYR A 207 1.54 4.19 -8.27
N GLU A 208 2.25 3.87 -7.20
CA GLU A 208 2.08 4.51 -5.89
C GLU A 208 2.32 6.02 -5.97
N LYS A 209 3.41 6.42 -6.66
CA LYS A 209 3.66 7.86 -6.92
C LYS A 209 2.51 8.49 -7.72
N ALA A 210 2.06 7.85 -8.78
CA ALA A 210 0.95 8.35 -9.59
C ALA A 210 -0.36 8.45 -8.79
N PHE A 211 -0.55 7.59 -7.78
CA PHE A 211 -1.67 7.67 -6.86
C PHE A 211 -1.61 8.94 -5.99
N TRP A 212 -0.42 9.31 -5.49
CA TRP A 212 -0.22 10.58 -4.78
C TRP A 212 -0.43 11.80 -5.71
N ASP A 213 0.09 11.75 -6.94
CA ASP A 213 -0.13 12.79 -7.96
C ASP A 213 -1.65 12.95 -8.24
N MET A 214 -2.38 11.86 -8.47
CA MET A 214 -3.82 11.83 -8.67
C MET A 214 -4.59 12.50 -7.51
N ALA A 215 -4.22 12.15 -6.28
CA ALA A 215 -4.86 12.71 -5.09
C ALA A 215 -4.56 14.20 -4.88
N TRP A 216 -3.43 14.66 -5.39
CA TRP A 216 -3.02 16.06 -5.33
C TRP A 216 -3.65 16.91 -6.42
N GLU A 217 -3.79 16.38 -7.63
CA GLU A 217 -4.27 17.10 -8.82
C GLU A 217 -5.80 17.13 -8.97
N MET A 218 -6.54 16.41 -8.13
CA MET A 218 -8.00 16.21 -8.14
C MET A 218 -8.81 17.46 -8.53
#